data_668af9ec15a5c3d6f81f3cd248733e55
#
_entry.id   668af9ec15a5c3d6f81f3cd248733e55
#
_cell.length_a   1.000
_cell.length_b   1.000
_cell.length_c   1.000
_cell.angle_alpha   90.00
_cell.angle_beta   90.00
_cell.angle_gamma   90.00
#
_symmetry.space_group_name_H-M   'P 1'
#
loop_
_entity.id
_entity.type
_entity.pdbx_description
1 polymer ?
#
loop_
_entity_poly.entity_id
_entity_poly.type
_entity_poly.pdbx_seq_one_letter_code
_entity_poly.pdbx_strand_id
1 'polypeptide(L)'
;MAQHRRTLEYPVSKIDRELLNAVYELDYGKVQTALDNGADPNCLDEKGTHIIWSAIGIFSEYQDKFDRRQHKVKRENAEAILSLLLSYGSDPDGGITASDTKHSTPLMEVCYYLEIRIAKLFLQYGADVNHVNDGHTWLDHLYDENMFMEFRRDDNNEDKDELDDRQRRLDRMFALAEAHEAEYFKNLNKNEKE
;
A
#
# COMPACT_ATOMS: atom_id res chain seq x y z
N MET A 1 -27.77 -24.00 13.98
CA MET A 1 -28.35 -22.78 13.44
C MET A 1 -27.19 -22.00 12.87
N ALA A 2 -27.06 -21.90 11.55
CA ALA A 2 -26.02 -21.14 10.88
C ALA A 2 -26.40 -19.67 10.99
N GLN A 3 -25.59 -18.89 11.73
CA GLN A 3 -25.70 -17.43 11.73
C GLN A 3 -25.29 -16.94 10.33
N HIS A 4 -26.25 -16.47 9.55
CA HIS A 4 -25.98 -15.69 8.35
C HIS A 4 -25.27 -14.42 8.80
N ARG A 5 -23.95 -14.34 8.61
CA ARG A 5 -23.23 -13.06 8.64
C ARG A 5 -23.85 -12.22 7.51
N ARG A 6 -24.63 -11.21 7.87
CA ARG A 6 -25.02 -10.15 6.92
C ARG A 6 -23.71 -9.48 6.50
N THR A 7 -23.30 -9.70 5.27
CA THR A 7 -22.31 -8.81 4.63
C THR A 7 -22.93 -7.44 4.61
N LEU A 8 -22.30 -6.49 5.32
CA LEU A 8 -22.65 -5.09 5.21
C LEU A 8 -22.24 -4.67 3.79
N GLU A 9 -23.21 -4.44 2.92
CA GLU A 9 -22.97 -3.86 1.61
C GLU A 9 -22.92 -2.32 1.79
N TYR A 10 -21.80 -1.73 1.45
CA TYR A 10 -21.66 -0.27 1.45
C TYR A 10 -22.35 0.29 0.21
N PRO A 11 -23.24 1.31 0.35
CA PRO A 11 -23.89 1.91 -0.80
C PRO A 11 -22.85 2.70 -1.61
N VAL A 12 -22.66 2.29 -2.86
CA VAL A 12 -21.75 2.95 -3.81
C VAL A 12 -22.58 3.77 -4.79
N SER A 13 -22.29 5.07 -4.90
CA SER A 13 -22.95 5.93 -5.90
C SER A 13 -22.60 5.48 -7.32
N LYS A 14 -23.40 5.93 -8.32
CA LYS A 14 -23.13 5.55 -9.73
C LYS A 14 -21.76 6.07 -10.18
N ILE A 15 -21.42 7.32 -9.83
CA ILE A 15 -20.17 7.95 -10.26
C ILE A 15 -18.95 7.34 -9.55
N ASP A 16 -19.08 6.97 -8.26
CA ASP A 16 -18.03 6.28 -7.52
C ASP A 16 -17.80 4.86 -8.06
N ARG A 17 -18.86 4.19 -8.50
CA ARG A 17 -18.74 2.89 -9.18
C ARG A 17 -17.99 3.01 -10.51
N GLU A 18 -18.23 4.10 -11.27
CA GLU A 18 -17.48 4.40 -12.49
C GLU A 18 -15.98 4.62 -12.15
N LEU A 19 -15.69 5.36 -11.07
CA LEU A 19 -14.32 5.57 -10.58
C LEU A 19 -13.66 4.25 -10.14
N LEU A 20 -14.33 3.44 -9.31
CA LEU A 20 -13.82 2.13 -8.87
C LEU A 20 -13.47 1.21 -10.04
N ASN A 21 -14.38 1.12 -11.04
CA ASN A 21 -14.14 0.32 -12.25
C ASN A 21 -12.94 0.84 -13.04
N ALA A 22 -12.83 2.17 -13.20
CA ALA A 22 -11.73 2.80 -13.93
C ALA A 22 -10.37 2.53 -13.26
N VAL A 23 -10.31 2.57 -11.92
CA VAL A 23 -9.11 2.22 -11.16
C VAL A 23 -8.76 0.74 -11.32
N TYR A 24 -9.74 -0.15 -11.23
CA TYR A 24 -9.53 -1.59 -11.44
C TYR A 24 -9.03 -1.92 -12.84
N GLU A 25 -9.54 -1.22 -13.87
CA GLU A 25 -9.09 -1.36 -15.26
C GLU A 25 -7.73 -0.70 -15.53
N LEU A 26 -7.17 0.07 -14.60
CA LEU A 26 -5.98 0.91 -14.74
C LEU A 26 -6.10 1.92 -15.89
N ASP A 27 -7.31 2.45 -16.13
CA ASP A 27 -7.61 3.45 -17.16
C ASP A 27 -7.50 4.86 -16.58
N TYR A 28 -6.32 5.46 -16.68
CA TYR A 28 -6.06 6.83 -16.20
C TYR A 28 -7.06 7.87 -16.70
N GLY A 29 -7.43 7.80 -17.98
CA GLY A 29 -8.35 8.78 -18.58
C GLY A 29 -9.77 8.70 -18.00
N LYS A 30 -10.27 7.49 -17.76
CA LYS A 30 -11.56 7.30 -17.10
C LYS A 30 -11.52 7.69 -15.63
N VAL A 31 -10.41 7.40 -14.91
CA VAL A 31 -10.23 7.83 -13.52
C VAL A 31 -10.30 9.36 -13.43
N GLN A 32 -9.53 10.06 -14.26
CA GLN A 32 -9.56 11.53 -14.31
C GLN A 32 -10.96 12.05 -14.61
N THR A 33 -11.62 11.49 -15.62
CA THR A 33 -12.98 11.91 -16.00
C THR A 33 -13.99 11.72 -14.86
N ALA A 34 -13.92 10.60 -14.13
CA ALA A 34 -14.81 10.34 -13.00
C ALA A 34 -14.58 11.35 -11.86
N LEU A 35 -13.31 11.61 -11.51
CA LEU A 35 -12.93 12.59 -10.49
C LEU A 35 -13.35 14.01 -10.87
N ASP A 36 -13.12 14.44 -12.13
CA ASP A 36 -13.55 15.73 -12.65
C ASP A 36 -15.09 15.91 -12.61
N ASN A 37 -15.84 14.82 -12.71
CA ASN A 37 -17.29 14.80 -12.59
C ASN A 37 -17.79 14.67 -11.14
N GLY A 38 -16.89 14.70 -10.15
CA GLY A 38 -17.24 14.75 -8.73
C GLY A 38 -17.36 13.38 -8.06
N ALA A 39 -16.73 12.33 -8.58
CA ALA A 39 -16.57 11.09 -7.84
C ALA A 39 -15.73 11.33 -6.58
N ASP A 40 -16.06 10.64 -5.48
CA ASP A 40 -15.34 10.75 -4.22
C ASP A 40 -14.01 9.99 -4.30
N PRO A 41 -12.84 10.68 -4.19
CA PRO A 41 -11.54 10.01 -4.17
C PRO A 41 -11.32 9.13 -2.92
N ASN A 42 -12.22 9.20 -1.94
CA ASN A 42 -12.24 8.38 -0.73
C ASN A 42 -13.37 7.33 -0.74
N CYS A 43 -13.98 7.07 -1.90
CA CYS A 43 -15.06 6.11 -1.98
C CYS A 43 -14.61 4.70 -1.57
N LEU A 44 -15.55 3.96 -0.99
CA LEU A 44 -15.37 2.56 -0.61
C LEU A 44 -16.03 1.66 -1.64
N ASP A 45 -15.48 0.49 -1.85
CA ASP A 45 -16.16 -0.56 -2.61
C ASP A 45 -17.32 -1.19 -1.81
N GLU A 46 -18.05 -2.11 -2.41
CA GLU A 46 -19.18 -2.81 -1.77
C GLU A 46 -18.78 -3.62 -0.52
N LYS A 47 -17.48 -3.90 -0.35
CA LYS A 47 -16.92 -4.60 0.81
C LYS A 47 -16.44 -3.63 1.88
N GLY A 48 -16.45 -2.32 1.61
CA GLY A 48 -15.94 -1.28 2.48
C GLY A 48 -14.43 -1.08 2.37
N THR A 49 -13.82 -1.51 1.27
CA THR A 49 -12.39 -1.29 1.01
C THR A 49 -12.21 0.07 0.33
N HIS A 50 -11.30 0.88 0.85
CA HIS A 50 -10.97 2.18 0.28
C HIS A 50 -10.37 2.02 -1.13
N ILE A 51 -10.74 2.91 -2.06
CA ILE A 51 -10.38 2.85 -3.48
C ILE A 51 -8.87 2.72 -3.74
N ILE A 52 -8.04 3.33 -2.89
CA ILE A 52 -6.58 3.33 -3.01
C ILE A 52 -5.99 1.90 -3.04
N TRP A 53 -6.63 0.95 -2.33
CA TRP A 53 -6.21 -0.45 -2.28
C TRP A 53 -6.37 -1.16 -3.62
N SER A 54 -7.34 -0.76 -4.44
CA SER A 54 -7.50 -1.33 -5.79
C SER A 54 -6.31 -0.99 -6.70
N ALA A 55 -5.71 0.21 -6.53
CA ALA A 55 -4.52 0.60 -7.29
C ALA A 55 -3.23 0.00 -6.72
N ILE A 56 -3.15 -0.21 -5.39
CA ILE A 56 -1.99 -0.86 -4.75
C ILE A 56 -1.90 -2.34 -5.10
N GLY A 57 -3.02 -3.03 -5.29
CA GLY A 57 -3.07 -4.47 -5.56
C GLY A 57 -2.17 -4.91 -6.72
N ILE A 58 -1.93 -4.06 -7.72
CA ILE A 58 -1.04 -4.37 -8.84
C ILE A 58 0.42 -4.62 -8.39
N PHE A 59 0.85 -3.99 -7.30
CA PHE A 59 2.21 -4.15 -6.80
C PHE A 59 2.38 -5.46 -6.03
N SER A 60 1.31 -6.01 -5.47
CA SER A 60 1.31 -7.33 -4.83
C SER A 60 1.38 -8.48 -5.82
N GLU A 61 0.82 -8.30 -7.03
CA GLU A 61 0.78 -9.32 -8.06
C GLU A 61 2.14 -9.53 -8.76
N TYR A 62 2.97 -8.46 -8.84
CA TYR A 62 4.19 -8.48 -9.66
C TYR A 62 5.40 -8.02 -8.85
N GLN A 63 5.88 -8.88 -7.94
CA GLN A 63 6.92 -8.53 -6.97
C GLN A 63 8.34 -8.86 -7.42
N ASP A 64 8.53 -9.97 -8.14
CA ASP A 64 9.86 -10.37 -8.58
C ASP A 64 10.38 -9.49 -9.74
N LYS A 65 11.70 -9.56 -9.98
CA LYS A 65 12.38 -8.73 -10.97
C LYS A 65 11.88 -8.95 -12.40
N PHE A 66 11.50 -10.18 -12.73
CA PHE A 66 10.98 -10.53 -14.04
C PHE A 66 9.58 -9.98 -14.23
N ASP A 67 8.68 -10.21 -13.30
CA ASP A 67 7.30 -9.75 -13.34
C ASP A 67 7.22 -8.22 -13.35
N ARG A 68 8.04 -7.53 -12.55
CA ARG A 68 8.13 -6.05 -12.58
C ARG A 68 8.52 -5.50 -13.94
N ARG A 69 9.42 -6.19 -14.68
CA ARG A 69 9.82 -5.78 -16.03
C ARG A 69 8.73 -6.04 -17.05
N GLN A 70 8.11 -7.23 -16.98
CA GLN A 70 7.07 -7.65 -17.92
C GLN A 70 5.81 -6.78 -17.78
N HIS A 71 5.47 -6.37 -16.54
CA HIS A 71 4.27 -5.59 -16.24
C HIS A 71 4.54 -4.11 -15.98
N LYS A 72 5.65 -3.60 -16.49
CA LYS A 72 6.10 -2.22 -16.26
C LYS A 72 5.00 -1.19 -16.57
N VAL A 73 4.32 -1.31 -17.70
CA VAL A 73 3.26 -0.36 -18.11
C VAL A 73 2.09 -0.35 -17.13
N LYS A 74 1.66 -1.53 -16.67
CA LYS A 74 0.57 -1.62 -15.67
C LYS A 74 0.97 -0.96 -14.36
N ARG A 75 2.21 -1.15 -13.93
CA ARG A 75 2.75 -0.56 -12.70
C ARG A 75 2.88 0.97 -12.82
N GLU A 76 3.32 1.47 -13.98
CA GLU A 76 3.38 2.90 -14.26
C GLU A 76 1.97 3.54 -14.29
N ASN A 77 0.98 2.86 -14.85
CA ASN A 77 -0.41 3.32 -14.83
C ASN A 77 -0.97 3.34 -13.40
N ALA A 78 -0.71 2.29 -12.60
CA ALA A 78 -1.15 2.26 -11.20
C ALA A 78 -0.51 3.40 -10.38
N GLU A 79 0.79 3.67 -10.56
CA GLU A 79 1.48 4.81 -9.93
C GLU A 79 0.86 6.15 -10.33
N ALA A 80 0.57 6.34 -11.61
CA ALA A 80 -0.06 7.56 -12.11
C ALA A 80 -1.47 7.75 -11.54
N ILE A 81 -2.25 6.66 -11.44
CA ILE A 81 -3.60 6.68 -10.85
C ILE A 81 -3.53 6.97 -9.35
N LEU A 82 -2.60 6.37 -8.61
CA LEU A 82 -2.38 6.69 -7.19
C LEU A 82 -2.05 8.18 -7.00
N SER A 83 -1.13 8.70 -7.82
CA SER A 83 -0.78 10.13 -7.80
C SER A 83 -2.01 11.02 -8.07
N LEU A 84 -2.86 10.61 -9.02
CA LEU A 84 -4.07 11.34 -9.36
C LEU A 84 -5.08 11.31 -8.20
N LEU A 85 -5.39 10.15 -7.64
CA LEU A 85 -6.29 10.00 -6.49
C LEU A 85 -5.84 10.87 -5.31
N LEU A 86 -4.56 10.78 -4.94
CA LEU A 86 -3.98 11.58 -3.86
C LEU A 86 -4.06 13.09 -4.16
N SER A 87 -3.85 13.51 -5.40
CA SER A 87 -3.96 14.92 -5.80
C SER A 87 -5.38 15.46 -5.71
N TYR A 88 -6.39 14.60 -5.81
CA TYR A 88 -7.81 14.92 -5.61
C TYR A 88 -8.26 14.79 -4.14
N GLY A 89 -7.34 14.54 -3.21
CA GLY A 89 -7.61 14.50 -1.78
C GLY A 89 -7.98 13.10 -1.26
N SER A 90 -7.55 12.04 -1.95
CA SER A 90 -7.63 10.69 -1.37
C SER A 90 -6.78 10.62 -0.10
N ASP A 91 -7.32 10.01 0.94
CA ASP A 91 -6.63 9.79 2.21
C ASP A 91 -5.46 8.81 2.01
N PRO A 92 -4.20 9.24 2.23
CA PRO A 92 -3.04 8.37 2.07
C PRO A 92 -3.00 7.21 3.08
N ASP A 93 -3.73 7.34 4.19
CA ASP A 93 -3.86 6.31 5.22
C ASP A 93 -5.21 5.58 5.15
N GLY A 94 -5.96 5.79 4.07
CA GLY A 94 -7.27 5.18 3.83
C GLY A 94 -7.25 3.67 3.99
N GLY A 95 -7.85 3.18 5.08
CA GLY A 95 -7.78 1.78 5.49
C GLY A 95 -8.87 0.91 4.89
N ILE A 96 -8.76 -0.39 5.14
CA ILE A 96 -9.84 -1.36 4.95
C ILE A 96 -10.79 -1.20 6.13
N THR A 97 -11.98 -0.62 5.90
CA THR A 97 -12.96 -0.36 6.98
C THR A 97 -13.80 -1.59 7.34
N ALA A 98 -13.77 -2.66 6.56
CA ALA A 98 -14.59 -3.83 6.79
C ALA A 98 -14.07 -4.68 7.95
N SER A 99 -14.68 -4.51 9.12
CA SER A 99 -14.81 -5.50 10.21
C SER A 99 -13.56 -6.01 10.94
N ASP A 100 -12.35 -5.64 10.59
CA ASP A 100 -11.15 -6.05 11.34
C ASP A 100 -10.42 -4.82 11.90
N THR A 101 -10.19 -4.86 13.20
CA THR A 101 -9.50 -3.84 14.00
C THR A 101 -7.99 -3.76 13.71
N LYS A 102 -7.53 -4.48 12.71
CA LYS A 102 -6.14 -4.57 12.26
C LYS A 102 -6.02 -3.88 10.91
N HIS A 103 -5.80 -2.58 10.93
CA HIS A 103 -5.72 -1.81 9.70
C HIS A 103 -4.27 -1.60 9.31
N SER A 104 -3.79 -2.37 8.32
CA SER A 104 -2.59 -1.98 7.59
C SER A 104 -2.86 -0.68 6.83
N THR A 105 -1.91 0.24 6.80
CA THR A 105 -2.00 1.42 5.93
C THR A 105 -1.46 1.11 4.53
N PRO A 106 -1.86 1.91 3.52
CA PRO A 106 -1.25 1.83 2.19
C PRO A 106 0.28 1.91 2.22
N LEU A 107 0.85 2.76 3.08
CA LEU A 107 2.29 2.88 3.26
C LEU A 107 2.92 1.57 3.75
N MET A 108 2.34 0.91 4.75
CA MET A 108 2.83 -0.38 5.26
C MET A 108 2.82 -1.44 4.17
N GLU A 109 1.75 -1.51 3.37
CA GLU A 109 1.61 -2.48 2.29
C GLU A 109 2.67 -2.30 1.20
N VAL A 110 2.88 -1.07 0.72
CA VAL A 110 3.88 -0.80 -0.32
C VAL A 110 5.31 -0.98 0.21
N CYS A 111 5.54 -0.83 1.51
CA CYS A 111 6.82 -1.13 2.15
C CYS A 111 7.09 -2.63 2.19
N TYR A 112 6.09 -3.44 2.45
CA TYR A 112 6.19 -4.90 2.38
C TYR A 112 6.64 -5.37 0.98
N TYR A 113 6.15 -4.71 -0.08
CA TYR A 113 6.57 -5.00 -1.46
C TYR A 113 7.85 -4.25 -1.88
N LEU A 114 8.44 -3.46 -1.00
CA LEU A 114 9.63 -2.64 -1.26
C LEU A 114 9.46 -1.68 -2.46
N GLU A 115 8.28 -1.09 -2.57
CA GLU A 115 7.92 -0.17 -3.66
C GLU A 115 8.27 1.29 -3.30
N ILE A 116 9.54 1.63 -3.36
CA ILE A 116 10.10 2.91 -2.92
C ILE A 116 9.44 4.13 -3.56
N ARG A 117 9.12 4.06 -4.87
CA ARG A 117 8.50 5.19 -5.57
C ARG A 117 7.12 5.46 -5.02
N ILE A 118 6.37 4.39 -4.73
CA ILE A 118 5.01 4.48 -4.18
C ILE A 118 5.06 4.91 -2.71
N ALA A 119 5.99 4.37 -1.92
CA ALA A 119 6.19 4.82 -0.53
C ALA A 119 6.49 6.32 -0.46
N LYS A 120 7.39 6.83 -1.32
CA LYS A 120 7.67 8.28 -1.43
C LYS A 120 6.43 9.09 -1.80
N LEU A 121 5.60 8.57 -2.70
CA LEU A 121 4.36 9.23 -3.09
C LEU A 121 3.42 9.36 -1.89
N PHE A 122 3.18 8.29 -1.12
CA PHE A 122 2.36 8.33 0.07
C PHE A 122 2.89 9.30 1.12
N LEU A 123 4.20 9.26 1.41
CA LEU A 123 4.84 10.19 2.35
C LEU A 123 4.75 11.65 1.90
N GLN A 124 4.85 11.92 0.58
CA GLN A 124 4.68 13.26 0.02
C GLN A 124 3.27 13.81 0.27
N TYR A 125 2.26 12.94 0.32
CA TYR A 125 0.88 13.32 0.61
C TYR A 125 0.50 13.17 2.08
N GLY A 126 1.48 12.97 2.97
CA GLY A 126 1.29 13.05 4.42
C GLY A 126 0.83 11.75 5.08
N ALA A 127 1.13 10.59 4.47
CA ALA A 127 0.91 9.30 5.13
C ALA A 127 1.60 9.25 6.50
N ASP A 128 0.92 8.67 7.49
CA ASP A 128 1.45 8.52 8.84
C ASP A 128 2.58 7.49 8.88
N VAL A 129 3.81 8.00 8.99
CA VAL A 129 5.03 7.20 9.03
C VAL A 129 5.15 6.35 10.29
N ASN A 130 4.44 6.71 11.35
CA ASN A 130 4.47 6.03 12.64
C ASN A 130 3.16 5.32 12.99
N HIS A 131 2.31 5.08 11.99
CA HIS A 131 1.10 4.29 12.18
C HIS A 131 1.41 2.93 12.77
N VAL A 132 0.64 2.55 13.80
CA VAL A 132 0.79 1.27 14.48
C VAL A 132 -0.33 0.32 14.09
N ASN A 133 0.03 -0.83 13.55
CA ASN A 133 -0.89 -1.92 13.25
C ASN A 133 -0.45 -3.19 14.00
N ASP A 134 -1.32 -3.72 14.87
CA ASP A 134 -1.07 -4.97 15.62
C ASP A 134 0.29 -4.97 16.38
N GLY A 135 0.70 -3.81 16.88
CA GLY A 135 1.96 -3.66 17.63
C GLY A 135 3.22 -3.53 16.78
N HIS A 136 3.07 -3.22 15.48
CA HIS A 136 4.17 -3.00 14.56
C HIS A 136 3.98 -1.68 13.80
N THR A 137 5.08 -0.99 13.54
CA THR A 137 5.17 0.08 12.54
C THR A 137 5.70 -0.47 11.23
N TRP A 138 5.72 0.34 10.16
CA TRP A 138 6.35 -0.10 8.92
C TRP A 138 7.86 -0.35 9.07
N LEU A 139 8.53 0.36 10.00
CA LEU A 139 9.94 0.15 10.28
C LEU A 139 10.20 -1.21 10.95
N ASP A 140 9.28 -1.67 11.82
CA ASP A 140 9.33 -3.03 12.37
C ASP A 140 9.20 -4.08 11.27
N HIS A 141 8.29 -3.87 10.30
CA HIS A 141 8.15 -4.77 9.14
C HIS A 141 9.41 -4.80 8.26
N LEU A 142 10.07 -3.66 8.04
CA LEU A 142 11.35 -3.64 7.30
C LEU A 142 12.44 -4.42 8.03
N TYR A 143 12.47 -4.34 9.35
CA TYR A 143 13.42 -5.09 10.16
C TYR A 143 13.18 -6.59 10.05
N ASP A 144 11.93 -7.02 10.15
CA ASP A 144 11.55 -8.44 10.01
C ASP A 144 11.92 -8.95 8.60
N GLU A 145 11.69 -8.16 7.56
CA GLU A 145 12.08 -8.50 6.20
C GLU A 145 13.60 -8.64 6.06
N ASN A 146 14.38 -7.73 6.68
CA ASN A 146 15.85 -7.81 6.66
C ASN A 146 16.36 -9.09 7.34
N MET A 147 15.77 -9.45 8.49
CA MET A 147 16.08 -10.71 9.17
C MET A 147 15.75 -11.93 8.29
N PHE A 148 14.61 -11.91 7.61
CA PHE A 148 14.22 -12.98 6.68
C PHE A 148 15.19 -13.09 5.50
N MET A 149 15.68 -11.98 4.95
CA MET A 149 16.67 -11.96 3.88
C MET A 149 18.02 -12.59 4.28
N GLU A 150 18.45 -12.43 5.54
CA GLU A 150 19.65 -13.07 6.06
C GLU A 150 19.53 -14.61 6.04
N PHE A 151 18.37 -15.15 6.44
CA PHE A 151 18.11 -16.59 6.36
C PHE A 151 18.09 -17.12 4.92
N ARG A 152 17.49 -16.38 4.00
CA ARG A 152 17.40 -16.79 2.58
C ARG A 152 18.77 -16.85 1.89
N ARG A 153 19.73 -16.03 2.30
CA ARG A 153 21.08 -16.04 1.74
C ARG A 153 21.84 -17.32 2.02
N ASP A 154 21.48 -18.02 3.09
CA ASP A 154 22.08 -19.30 3.45
C ASP A 154 21.49 -20.49 2.66
N ASP A 155 20.37 -20.28 1.95
CA ASP A 155 19.75 -21.29 1.09
C ASP A 155 20.36 -21.24 -0.32
N ASN A 156 21.09 -22.30 -0.70
CA ASN A 156 21.77 -22.41 -1.98
C ASN A 156 20.83 -22.55 -3.20
N ASN A 157 19.50 -22.58 -2.99
CA ASN A 157 18.50 -22.76 -4.05
C ASN A 157 17.93 -21.45 -4.57
N GLU A 158 18.30 -20.30 -4.00
CA GLU A 158 17.73 -19.01 -4.41
C GLU A 158 18.60 -18.30 -5.46
N ASP A 159 17.93 -17.54 -6.35
CA ASP A 159 18.58 -16.71 -7.35
C ASP A 159 19.29 -15.52 -6.66
N LYS A 160 20.63 -15.52 -6.71
CA LYS A 160 21.45 -14.47 -6.11
C LYS A 160 21.16 -13.09 -6.67
N ASP A 161 20.87 -12.97 -7.96
CA ASP A 161 20.56 -11.70 -8.61
C ASP A 161 19.24 -11.13 -8.08
N GLU A 162 18.26 -11.98 -7.78
CA GLU A 162 16.99 -11.57 -7.18
C GLU A 162 17.16 -11.16 -5.71
N LEU A 163 17.95 -11.93 -4.93
CA LEU A 163 18.26 -11.58 -3.54
C LEU A 163 19.01 -10.27 -3.43
N ASP A 164 20.00 -10.02 -4.31
CA ASP A 164 20.73 -8.76 -4.33
C ASP A 164 19.85 -7.57 -4.77
N ASP A 165 18.92 -7.78 -5.70
CA ASP A 165 17.95 -6.74 -6.08
C ASP A 165 17.03 -6.41 -4.92
N ARG A 166 16.49 -7.44 -4.23
CA ARG A 166 15.62 -7.27 -3.08
C ARG A 166 16.33 -6.55 -1.93
N GLN A 167 17.59 -6.92 -1.63
CA GLN A 167 18.39 -6.23 -0.61
C GLN A 167 18.62 -4.76 -0.95
N ARG A 168 19.00 -4.44 -2.19
CA ARG A 168 19.16 -3.03 -2.60
C ARG A 168 17.88 -2.21 -2.45
N ARG A 169 16.71 -2.82 -2.67
CA ARG A 169 15.41 -2.16 -2.45
C ARG A 169 15.14 -1.96 -0.97
N LEU A 170 15.43 -2.98 -0.16
CA LEU A 170 15.30 -2.92 1.29
C LEU A 170 16.17 -1.82 1.91
N ASP A 171 17.46 -1.75 1.53
CA ASP A 171 18.39 -0.72 2.00
C ASP A 171 17.89 0.71 1.68
N ARG A 172 17.31 0.88 0.49
CA ARG A 172 16.71 2.17 0.09
C ARG A 172 15.45 2.48 0.88
N MET A 173 14.68 1.47 1.27
CA MET A 173 13.48 1.65 2.07
C MET A 173 13.85 2.06 3.51
N PHE A 174 14.91 1.44 4.10
CA PHE A 174 15.45 1.88 5.38
C PHE A 174 15.93 3.34 5.34
N ALA A 175 16.67 3.72 4.29
CA ALA A 175 17.10 5.10 4.12
C ALA A 175 15.92 6.08 3.98
N LEU A 176 14.82 5.64 3.37
CA LEU A 176 13.59 6.44 3.29
C LEU A 176 12.92 6.57 4.66
N ALA A 177 12.85 5.48 5.43
CA ALA A 177 12.30 5.48 6.78
C ALA A 177 13.08 6.43 7.70
N GLU A 178 14.41 6.37 7.67
CA GLU A 178 15.29 7.25 8.44
C GLU A 178 15.09 8.72 8.05
N ALA A 179 14.97 9.02 6.74
CA ALA A 179 14.75 10.38 6.27
C ALA A 179 13.40 10.99 6.69
N HIS A 180 12.43 10.15 7.06
CA HIS A 180 11.10 10.57 7.52
C HIS A 180 10.87 10.33 9.03
N GLU A 181 11.96 10.12 9.80
CA GLU A 181 11.91 9.96 11.26
C GLU A 181 10.98 8.81 11.72
N ALA A 182 10.96 7.72 10.94
CA ALA A 182 10.20 6.53 11.30
C ALA A 182 10.73 5.90 12.58
N GLU A 183 9.83 5.49 13.46
CA GLU A 183 10.18 4.88 14.74
C GLU A 183 9.72 3.42 14.84
N TYR A 184 10.47 2.62 15.59
CA TYR A 184 10.03 1.29 15.99
C TYR A 184 8.91 1.38 17.02
N PHE A 185 7.94 0.50 16.97
CA PHE A 185 6.83 0.43 17.93
C PHE A 185 7.30 0.49 19.40
N LYS A 186 8.39 -0.21 19.73
CA LYS A 186 8.97 -0.18 21.08
C LYS A 186 9.39 1.21 21.57
N ASN A 187 9.73 2.13 20.64
CA ASN A 187 10.13 3.50 20.97
C ASN A 187 8.93 4.40 21.19
N LEU A 188 7.90 4.28 20.35
CA LEU A 188 6.65 5.04 20.46
C LEU A 188 6.00 4.82 21.83
N ASN A 189 5.95 3.57 22.31
CA ASN A 189 5.39 3.23 23.63
C ASN A 189 6.17 3.74 24.86
N LYS A 190 7.41 4.18 24.70
CA LYS A 190 8.17 4.79 25.81
C LYS A 190 7.79 6.23 26.04
N ASN A 191 7.45 6.96 24.97
CA ASN A 191 7.12 8.38 25.02
C ASN A 191 5.71 8.62 25.62
N GLU A 192 4.84 7.60 25.66
CA GLU A 192 3.51 7.70 26.29
C GLU A 192 3.54 7.52 27.83
N LYS A 193 4.69 7.17 28.43
CA LYS A 193 4.83 6.87 29.85
C LYS A 193 5.61 7.93 30.63
N GLU A 194 6.08 8.98 29.98
CA GLU A 194 6.69 10.16 30.59
C GLU A 194 5.72 11.35 30.61
#